data_db15133ae430eab027be57562ff0b747
#
_entry.id   db15133ae430eab027be57562ff0b747
#
_cell.length_a   1.000
_cell.length_b   1.000
_cell.length_c   1.000
_cell.angle_alpha   90.00
_cell.angle_beta   90.00
_cell.angle_gamma   90.00
#
_symmetry.space_group_name_H-M   'P 1'
#
loop_
_entity.id
_entity.type
_entity.pdbx_description
1 polymer ?
#
loop_
_entity_poly.entity_id
_entity_poly.type
_entity_poly.pdbx_seq_one_letter_code
_entity_poly.pdbx_strand_id
1 'polypeptide(L)'
;MDLIAVTERREMQHFQHLEDDVREQLFLHAPRSFADSDERDLLAIALGATLYVPATRAGLADIVVKRASEGVSSMVLDLEDAVADHEVESARANAVDALDKIASTDAVGMLLFVRVREVADIHKVAASLTEGRAALTGFVIPKFGSESGPVFLDAVADASELLGKHLYAMPVLESPALVHRDTRDLELRTISGILGQHRDRILRGGKLRPAEKPAATATHPGGPPSDPVAPGSEATPPRS
;
A
#
# COMPACT_ATOMS: atom_id res chain seq x y z
N MET A 1 -23.28 -2.39 32.96
CA MET A 1 -21.87 -2.09 33.31
C MET A 1 -21.02 -2.74 32.25
N ASP A 2 -20.95 -2.03 31.09
CA ASP A 2 -20.36 -2.55 29.88
C ASP A 2 -18.84 -2.40 29.99
N LEU A 3 -18.13 -3.52 30.16
CA LEU A 3 -16.70 -3.58 29.89
C LEU A 3 -16.54 -3.48 28.37
N ILE A 4 -16.34 -2.25 27.88
CA ILE A 4 -15.72 -2.06 26.58
C ILE A 4 -14.31 -2.62 26.73
N ALA A 5 -14.09 -3.81 26.18
CA ALA A 5 -12.74 -4.36 26.03
C ALA A 5 -11.94 -3.31 25.26
N VAL A 6 -11.05 -2.62 25.94
CA VAL A 6 -10.02 -1.80 25.30
C VAL A 6 -9.16 -2.79 24.53
N THR A 7 -9.43 -2.94 23.25
CA THR A 7 -8.55 -3.68 22.35
C THR A 7 -7.21 -2.95 22.39
N GLU A 8 -6.22 -3.55 23.05
CA GLU A 8 -4.88 -2.98 23.13
C GLU A 8 -4.40 -2.68 21.70
N ARG A 9 -4.03 -1.43 21.46
CA ARG A 9 -3.49 -1.00 20.19
C ARG A 9 -2.22 -1.78 19.91
N ARG A 10 -2.20 -2.53 18.82
CA ARG A 10 -0.98 -3.20 18.35
C ARG A 10 -0.06 -2.13 17.75
N GLU A 11 0.92 -1.71 18.54
CA GLU A 11 1.93 -0.77 18.08
C GLU A 11 2.89 -1.44 17.11
N MET A 12 3.16 -0.77 16.01
CA MET A 12 4.12 -1.14 14.96
C MET A 12 5.17 -0.05 14.83
N GLN A 13 6.40 -0.44 14.49
CA GLN A 13 7.45 0.52 14.20
C GLN A 13 8.34 -0.03 13.08
N HIS A 14 8.65 0.80 12.09
CA HIS A 14 9.64 0.40 11.08
C HIS A 14 11.00 0.16 11.72
N PHE A 15 11.69 -0.88 11.22
CA PHE A 15 13.02 -1.27 11.69
C PHE A 15 13.09 -1.70 13.16
N GLN A 16 11.95 -2.08 13.77
CA GLN A 16 11.92 -2.59 15.15
C GLN A 16 12.73 -3.87 15.36
N HIS A 17 13.05 -4.60 14.29
CA HIS A 17 13.90 -5.81 14.32
C HIS A 17 15.39 -5.49 14.46
N LEU A 18 15.80 -4.22 14.35
CA LEU A 18 17.17 -3.78 14.57
C LEU A 18 17.36 -3.40 16.05
N GLU A 19 18.56 -3.65 16.57
CA GLU A 19 18.97 -3.18 17.89
C GLU A 19 18.93 -1.65 17.98
N ASP A 20 18.68 -1.10 19.17
CA ASP A 20 18.48 0.33 19.37
C ASP A 20 19.68 1.17 18.94
N ASP A 21 20.88 0.71 19.27
CA ASP A 21 22.14 1.38 18.90
C ASP A 21 22.36 1.42 17.37
N VAL A 22 21.94 0.38 16.65
CA VAL A 22 21.97 0.34 15.18
C VAL A 22 20.96 1.33 14.61
N ARG A 23 19.74 1.41 15.17
CA ARG A 23 18.72 2.38 14.73
C ARG A 23 19.19 3.82 14.95
N GLU A 24 19.79 4.13 16.11
CA GLU A 24 20.32 5.46 16.40
C GLU A 24 21.43 5.89 15.43
N GLN A 25 22.25 4.94 14.97
CA GLN A 25 23.30 5.21 13.97
C GLN A 25 22.76 5.40 12.56
N LEU A 26 21.66 4.72 12.19
CA LEU A 26 21.11 4.75 10.85
C LEU A 26 20.18 5.94 10.59
N PHE A 27 19.51 6.45 11.62
CA PHE A 27 18.45 7.43 11.46
C PHE A 27 18.75 8.72 12.23
N LEU A 28 18.69 9.85 11.54
CA LEU A 28 18.76 11.17 12.18
C LEU A 28 17.56 11.41 13.12
N HIS A 29 16.41 10.85 12.77
CA HIS A 29 15.20 10.86 13.59
C HIS A 29 14.69 9.43 13.70
N ALA A 30 14.48 8.96 14.91
CA ALA A 30 13.96 7.61 15.15
C ALA A 30 12.62 7.37 14.42
N PRO A 31 12.40 6.18 13.83
CA PRO A 31 11.11 5.82 13.28
C PRO A 31 10.01 5.94 14.33
N ARG A 32 8.86 6.53 13.95
CA ARG A 32 7.70 6.67 14.85
C ARG A 32 6.91 5.38 14.92
N SER A 33 6.39 5.07 16.11
CA SER A 33 5.38 4.02 16.26
C SER A 33 4.06 4.44 15.60
N PHE A 34 3.32 3.47 15.10
CA PHE A 34 1.99 3.61 14.54
C PHE A 34 1.12 2.39 14.84
N ALA A 35 -0.19 2.54 14.76
CA ALA A 35 -1.16 1.46 14.92
C ALA A 35 -2.11 1.43 13.73
N ASP A 36 -2.82 0.32 13.52
CA ASP A 36 -3.78 0.16 12.42
C ASP A 36 -4.99 1.10 12.51
N SER A 37 -5.18 1.72 13.68
CA SER A 37 -6.20 2.73 13.97
C SER A 37 -5.74 4.18 13.75
N ASP A 38 -4.49 4.38 13.33
CA ASP A 38 -3.97 5.71 13.05
C ASP A 38 -4.56 6.31 11.75
N GLU A 39 -4.31 7.59 11.57
CA GLU A 39 -4.83 8.31 10.41
C GLU A 39 -4.36 7.69 9.10
N ARG A 40 -5.26 7.63 8.13
CA ARG A 40 -5.05 7.08 6.78
C ARG A 40 -3.74 7.55 6.13
N ASP A 41 -3.42 8.84 6.22
CA ASP A 41 -2.23 9.41 5.58
C ASP A 41 -0.93 8.89 6.21
N LEU A 42 -0.93 8.61 7.52
CA LEU A 42 0.17 7.95 8.19
C LEU A 42 0.27 6.48 7.77
N LEU A 43 -0.84 5.75 7.78
CA LEU A 43 -0.87 4.35 7.36
C LEU A 43 -0.42 4.16 5.91
N ALA A 44 -0.79 5.07 5.00
CA ALA A 44 -0.37 5.03 3.60
C ALA A 44 1.16 5.13 3.43
N ILE A 45 1.85 5.83 4.33
CA ILE A 45 3.31 5.89 4.37
C ILE A 45 3.88 4.66 5.09
N ALA A 46 3.22 4.24 6.17
CA ALA A 46 3.64 3.14 7.02
C ALA A 46 3.53 1.75 6.35
N LEU A 47 2.80 1.62 5.23
CA LEU A 47 2.79 0.38 4.43
C LEU A 47 4.19 -0.12 4.10
N GLY A 48 5.12 0.79 3.81
CA GLY A 48 6.47 0.41 3.39
C GLY A 48 6.49 -0.45 2.13
N ALA A 49 7.35 -1.47 2.11
CA ALA A 49 7.40 -2.48 1.05
C ALA A 49 6.42 -3.63 1.37
N THR A 50 5.23 -3.57 0.80
CA THR A 50 4.18 -4.57 1.00
C THR A 50 4.56 -5.91 0.37
N LEU A 51 4.61 -6.97 1.16
CA LEU A 51 4.96 -8.31 0.72
C LEU A 51 3.70 -9.11 0.34
N TYR A 52 3.74 -9.81 -0.80
CA TYR A 52 2.66 -10.69 -1.24
C TYR A 52 3.00 -12.15 -0.91
N VAL A 53 1.99 -12.90 -0.46
CA VAL A 53 2.09 -14.34 -0.23
C VAL A 53 0.83 -15.03 -0.77
N PRO A 54 0.97 -16.10 -1.60
CA PRO A 54 -0.19 -16.87 -2.05
C PRO A 54 -0.93 -17.47 -0.86
N ALA A 55 -2.24 -17.28 -0.81
CA ALA A 55 -3.06 -17.82 0.28
C ALA A 55 -3.19 -19.34 0.27
N THR A 56 -2.69 -20.02 -0.77
CA THR A 56 -2.54 -21.48 -0.83
C THR A 56 -1.41 -22.03 0.04
N ARG A 57 -0.52 -21.17 0.57
CA ARG A 57 0.63 -21.63 1.35
C ARG A 57 0.20 -22.26 2.66
N ALA A 58 0.72 -23.45 2.92
CA ALA A 58 0.54 -24.12 4.22
C ALA A 58 1.25 -23.29 5.33
N GLY A 59 0.65 -23.23 6.52
CA GLY A 59 1.20 -22.49 7.64
C GLY A 59 1.21 -20.97 7.42
N LEU A 60 0.20 -20.44 6.74
CA LEU A 60 0.12 -19.03 6.34
C LEU A 60 0.26 -18.07 7.53
N ALA A 61 -0.37 -18.38 8.67
CA ALA A 61 -0.24 -17.59 9.90
C ALA A 61 1.21 -17.53 10.39
N ASP A 62 1.92 -18.66 10.41
CA ASP A 62 3.33 -18.73 10.84
C ASP A 62 4.24 -17.93 9.91
N ILE A 63 3.94 -17.94 8.60
CA ILE A 63 4.66 -17.12 7.61
C ILE A 63 4.48 -15.65 7.94
N VAL A 64 3.27 -15.19 8.25
CA VAL A 64 2.99 -13.79 8.61
C VAL A 64 3.75 -13.41 9.88
N VAL A 65 3.67 -14.23 10.93
CA VAL A 65 4.39 -14.00 12.21
C VAL A 65 5.90 -13.89 11.97
N LYS A 66 6.46 -14.81 11.19
CA LYS A 66 7.88 -14.79 10.83
C LYS A 66 8.26 -13.51 10.09
N ARG A 67 7.48 -13.09 9.11
CA ARG A 67 7.78 -11.86 8.33
C ARG A 67 7.66 -10.60 9.19
N ALA A 68 6.70 -10.56 10.12
CA ALA A 68 6.61 -9.47 11.08
C ALA A 68 7.88 -9.36 11.94
N SER A 69 8.40 -10.48 12.45
CA SER A 69 9.64 -10.51 13.24
C SER A 69 10.88 -10.11 12.42
N GLU A 70 10.83 -10.24 11.10
CA GLU A 70 11.86 -9.78 10.16
C GLU A 70 11.71 -8.29 9.78
N GLY A 71 10.70 -7.58 10.33
CA GLY A 71 10.49 -6.14 10.12
C GLY A 71 9.57 -5.80 8.94
N VAL A 72 8.84 -6.76 8.38
CA VAL A 72 7.81 -6.49 7.37
C VAL A 72 6.62 -5.81 8.04
N SER A 73 6.27 -4.61 7.58
CA SER A 73 5.17 -3.80 8.15
C SER A 73 3.82 -4.01 7.49
N SER A 74 3.78 -4.55 6.27
CA SER A 74 2.52 -4.86 5.59
C SER A 74 2.62 -6.08 4.69
N MET A 75 1.54 -6.88 4.63
CA MET A 75 1.48 -8.08 3.79
C MET A 75 0.10 -8.27 3.16
N VAL A 76 0.10 -8.86 1.97
CA VAL A 76 -1.10 -9.24 1.22
C VAL A 76 -1.20 -10.76 1.15
N LEU A 77 -2.31 -11.31 1.65
CA LEU A 77 -2.73 -12.68 1.44
C LEU A 77 -3.42 -12.75 0.08
N ASP A 78 -2.81 -13.42 -0.87
CA ASP A 78 -3.20 -13.33 -2.27
C ASP A 78 -4.14 -14.46 -2.70
N LEU A 79 -5.33 -14.10 -3.23
CA LEU A 79 -6.30 -15.03 -3.82
C LEU A 79 -6.32 -14.95 -5.35
N GLU A 80 -5.47 -14.12 -5.98
CA GLU A 80 -5.56 -13.81 -7.41
C GLU A 80 -4.47 -14.49 -8.23
N ASP A 81 -3.40 -13.81 -8.63
CA ASP A 81 -2.46 -14.27 -9.66
C ASP A 81 -1.76 -15.60 -9.36
N ALA A 82 -1.47 -15.87 -8.10
CA ALA A 82 -0.72 -17.05 -7.67
C ALA A 82 -1.62 -18.21 -7.20
N VAL A 83 -2.93 -18.14 -7.46
CA VAL A 83 -3.91 -19.15 -7.03
C VAL A 83 -4.69 -19.65 -8.24
N ALA A 84 -4.69 -20.95 -8.47
CA ALA A 84 -5.48 -21.55 -9.56
C ALA A 84 -6.99 -21.48 -9.25
N ASP A 85 -7.83 -21.46 -10.29
CA ASP A 85 -9.29 -21.28 -10.12
C ASP A 85 -9.93 -22.32 -9.20
N HIS A 86 -9.48 -23.56 -9.25
CA HIS A 86 -9.98 -24.65 -8.42
C HIS A 86 -9.49 -24.58 -6.96
N GLU A 87 -8.50 -23.76 -6.65
CA GLU A 87 -7.93 -23.57 -5.31
C GLU A 87 -8.49 -22.35 -4.57
N VAL A 88 -9.21 -21.46 -5.24
CA VAL A 88 -9.67 -20.18 -4.67
C VAL A 88 -10.47 -20.37 -3.39
N GLU A 89 -11.36 -21.36 -3.34
CA GLU A 89 -12.20 -21.67 -2.17
C GLU A 89 -11.32 -22.05 -0.95
N SER A 90 -10.38 -22.98 -1.17
CA SER A 90 -9.46 -23.42 -0.12
C SER A 90 -8.47 -22.34 0.29
N ALA A 91 -7.98 -21.54 -0.65
CA ALA A 91 -7.12 -20.41 -0.39
C ALA A 91 -7.82 -19.34 0.46
N ARG A 92 -9.09 -19.04 0.15
CA ARG A 92 -9.91 -18.10 0.95
C ARG A 92 -10.11 -18.61 2.37
N ALA A 93 -10.47 -19.88 2.52
CA ALA A 93 -10.61 -20.51 3.84
C ALA A 93 -9.29 -20.45 4.63
N ASN A 94 -8.15 -20.71 3.99
CA ASN A 94 -6.82 -20.61 4.62
C ASN A 94 -6.46 -19.17 5.01
N ALA A 95 -6.83 -18.18 4.18
CA ALA A 95 -6.61 -16.77 4.52
C ALA A 95 -7.43 -16.34 5.75
N VAL A 96 -8.70 -16.76 5.82
CA VAL A 96 -9.58 -16.50 6.98
C VAL A 96 -9.02 -17.16 8.24
N ASP A 97 -8.67 -18.45 8.18
CA ASP A 97 -8.07 -19.18 9.30
C ASP A 97 -6.75 -18.53 9.78
N ALA A 98 -5.92 -18.07 8.84
CA ALA A 98 -4.70 -17.36 9.18
C ALA A 98 -4.98 -16.03 9.90
N LEU A 99 -5.94 -15.24 9.42
CA LEU A 99 -6.33 -13.98 10.06
C LEU A 99 -6.89 -14.21 11.46
N ASP A 100 -7.74 -15.22 11.66
CA ASP A 100 -8.30 -15.58 12.96
C ASP A 100 -7.20 -16.03 13.94
N LYS A 101 -6.24 -16.83 13.48
CA LYS A 101 -5.08 -17.24 14.30
C LYS A 101 -4.19 -16.06 14.67
N ILE A 102 -3.91 -15.16 13.74
CA ILE A 102 -3.09 -13.98 13.97
C ILE A 102 -3.77 -13.04 14.97
N ALA A 103 -5.08 -12.89 14.88
CA ALA A 103 -5.84 -12.05 15.78
C ALA A 103 -5.75 -12.52 17.25
N SER A 104 -5.66 -13.84 17.46
CA SER A 104 -5.53 -14.46 18.78
C SER A 104 -4.10 -14.43 19.33
N THR A 105 -3.12 -13.98 18.57
CA THR A 105 -1.72 -13.85 19.03
C THR A 105 -1.37 -12.38 19.25
N ASP A 106 -0.87 -12.02 20.41
CA ASP A 106 -0.44 -10.65 20.75
C ASP A 106 0.83 -10.21 19.98
N ALA A 107 1.39 -11.11 19.18
CA ALA A 107 2.75 -10.99 18.67
C ALA A 107 2.88 -10.24 17.33
N VAL A 108 1.80 -9.87 16.63
CA VAL A 108 1.93 -9.37 15.24
C VAL A 108 1.33 -7.99 15.07
N GLY A 109 2.19 -6.98 15.16
CA GLY A 109 1.91 -5.67 14.59
C GLY A 109 2.24 -5.66 13.09
N MET A 110 1.23 -5.80 12.21
CA MET A 110 1.39 -5.76 10.76
C MET A 110 0.06 -5.35 10.11
N LEU A 111 0.13 -4.54 9.05
CA LEU A 111 -1.03 -4.21 8.23
C LEU A 111 -1.30 -5.36 7.26
N LEU A 112 -2.42 -6.06 7.44
CA LEU A 112 -2.77 -7.24 6.66
C LEU A 112 -3.91 -6.96 5.70
N PHE A 113 -3.73 -7.36 4.44
CA PHE A 113 -4.68 -7.21 3.36
C PHE A 113 -4.96 -8.54 2.70
N VAL A 114 -6.14 -8.67 2.09
CA VAL A 114 -6.47 -9.77 1.20
C VAL A 114 -6.61 -9.24 -0.21
N ARG A 115 -5.84 -9.76 -1.18
CA ARG A 115 -6.08 -9.49 -2.60
C ARG A 115 -7.15 -10.44 -3.10
N VAL A 116 -8.27 -9.89 -3.50
CA VAL A 116 -9.43 -10.63 -3.98
C VAL A 116 -9.41 -10.79 -5.50
N ARG A 117 -10.19 -11.71 -6.05
CA ARG A 117 -10.41 -11.84 -7.50
C ARG A 117 -11.65 -11.09 -7.97
N GLU A 118 -12.71 -11.21 -7.18
CA GLU A 118 -14.03 -10.69 -7.49
C GLU A 118 -14.69 -10.07 -6.25
N VAL A 119 -15.73 -9.30 -6.47
CA VAL A 119 -16.49 -8.63 -5.41
C VAL A 119 -17.02 -9.61 -4.37
N ALA A 120 -17.47 -10.79 -4.81
CA ALA A 120 -18.00 -11.82 -3.91
C ALA A 120 -16.97 -12.34 -2.89
N ASP A 121 -15.66 -12.28 -3.21
CA ASP A 121 -14.61 -12.69 -2.26
C ASP A 121 -14.56 -11.77 -1.04
N ILE A 122 -14.80 -10.45 -1.23
CA ILE A 122 -14.83 -9.49 -0.12
C ILE A 122 -15.92 -9.90 0.88
N HIS A 123 -17.14 -10.13 0.38
CA HIS A 123 -18.28 -10.52 1.22
C HIS A 123 -18.04 -11.88 1.91
N LYS A 124 -17.49 -12.85 1.16
CA LYS A 124 -17.21 -14.19 1.71
C LYS A 124 -16.12 -14.15 2.78
N VAL A 125 -15.04 -13.41 2.58
CA VAL A 125 -13.99 -13.22 3.60
C VAL A 125 -14.59 -12.53 4.82
N ALA A 126 -15.27 -11.40 4.66
CA ALA A 126 -15.85 -10.65 5.77
C ALA A 126 -16.87 -11.49 6.58
N ALA A 127 -17.74 -12.24 5.89
CA ALA A 127 -18.75 -13.07 6.57
C ALA A 127 -18.15 -14.30 7.30
N SER A 128 -16.94 -14.74 6.92
CA SER A 128 -16.30 -15.93 7.51
C SER A 128 -15.36 -15.58 8.67
N LEU A 129 -14.93 -14.31 8.80
CA LEU A 129 -14.04 -13.89 9.88
C LEU A 129 -14.75 -13.90 11.24
N THR A 130 -14.05 -14.39 12.25
CA THR A 130 -14.44 -14.31 13.66
C THR A 130 -13.55 -13.30 14.39
N GLU A 131 -12.49 -13.74 15.03
CA GLU A 131 -11.52 -12.84 15.69
C GLU A 131 -10.62 -12.10 14.68
N GLY A 132 -10.41 -12.67 13.50
CA GLY A 132 -9.57 -12.15 12.42
C GLY A 132 -9.98 -10.78 11.87
N ARG A 133 -11.21 -10.34 12.18
CA ARG A 133 -11.66 -8.97 11.93
C ARG A 133 -10.71 -7.93 12.52
N ALA A 134 -10.10 -8.22 13.67
CA ALA A 134 -9.14 -7.33 14.31
C ALA A 134 -7.82 -7.24 13.54
N ALA A 135 -7.42 -8.31 12.82
CA ALA A 135 -6.17 -8.36 12.05
C ALA A 135 -6.30 -7.81 10.63
N LEU A 136 -7.50 -7.86 10.01
CA LEU A 136 -7.71 -7.41 8.64
C LEU A 136 -7.69 -5.88 8.56
N THR A 137 -6.78 -5.33 7.75
CA THR A 137 -6.69 -3.88 7.48
C THR A 137 -7.53 -3.47 6.26
N GLY A 138 -7.68 -4.35 5.27
CA GLY A 138 -8.46 -4.06 4.07
C GLY A 138 -8.23 -5.03 2.92
N PHE A 139 -8.56 -4.58 1.72
CA PHE A 139 -8.51 -5.39 0.50
C PHE A 139 -7.66 -4.74 -0.58
N VAL A 140 -6.92 -5.56 -1.33
CA VAL A 140 -6.28 -5.17 -2.59
C VAL A 140 -7.23 -5.54 -3.73
N ILE A 141 -7.53 -4.55 -4.56
CA ILE A 141 -8.50 -4.68 -5.66
C ILE A 141 -7.73 -4.74 -6.98
N PRO A 142 -7.65 -5.93 -7.60
CA PRO A 142 -6.97 -6.09 -8.89
C PRO A 142 -7.78 -5.44 -10.01
N LYS A 143 -7.10 -5.10 -11.09
CA LYS A 143 -7.72 -4.62 -12.35
C LYS A 143 -8.77 -3.52 -12.12
N PHE A 144 -8.48 -2.64 -11.16
CA PHE A 144 -9.38 -1.54 -10.82
C PHE A 144 -9.59 -0.64 -12.04
N GLY A 145 -10.84 -0.46 -12.42
CA GLY A 145 -11.23 0.35 -13.57
C GLY A 145 -12.45 1.23 -13.25
N SER A 146 -12.81 2.08 -14.19
CA SER A 146 -13.93 3.01 -14.06
C SER A 146 -15.28 2.30 -13.87
N GLU A 147 -15.45 1.12 -14.47
CA GLU A 147 -16.70 0.32 -14.37
C GLU A 147 -16.71 -0.57 -13.13
N SER A 148 -15.61 -1.28 -12.86
CA SER A 148 -15.52 -2.26 -11.76
C SER A 148 -15.25 -1.59 -10.40
N GLY A 149 -14.50 -0.51 -10.38
CA GLY A 149 -14.02 0.14 -9.16
C GLY A 149 -15.12 0.50 -8.16
N PRO A 150 -16.19 1.19 -8.55
CA PRO A 150 -17.27 1.54 -7.64
C PRO A 150 -17.89 0.34 -6.92
N VAL A 151 -18.14 -0.77 -7.65
CA VAL A 151 -18.75 -1.98 -7.08
C VAL A 151 -17.83 -2.64 -6.04
N PHE A 152 -16.51 -2.65 -6.28
CA PHE A 152 -15.55 -3.12 -5.28
C PHE A 152 -15.52 -2.21 -4.03
N LEU A 153 -15.57 -0.89 -4.23
CA LEU A 153 -15.55 0.06 -3.10
C LEU A 153 -16.82 -0.02 -2.25
N ASP A 154 -17.97 -0.27 -2.88
CA ASP A 154 -19.24 -0.51 -2.17
C ASP A 154 -19.13 -1.80 -1.35
N ALA A 155 -18.59 -2.88 -1.92
CA ALA A 155 -18.38 -4.14 -1.18
C ALA A 155 -17.41 -3.98 0.01
N VAL A 156 -16.37 -3.15 -0.12
CA VAL A 156 -15.49 -2.82 1.02
C VAL A 156 -16.25 -2.02 2.07
N ALA A 157 -17.19 -1.15 1.67
CA ALA A 157 -18.06 -0.44 2.59
C ALA A 157 -18.96 -1.39 3.37
N ASP A 158 -19.64 -2.30 2.66
CA ASP A 158 -20.50 -3.33 3.27
C ASP A 158 -19.70 -4.22 4.25
N ALA A 159 -18.51 -4.64 3.86
CA ALA A 159 -17.61 -5.41 4.72
C ALA A 159 -17.19 -4.61 5.97
N SER A 160 -16.93 -3.32 5.83
CA SER A 160 -16.63 -2.43 6.97
C SER A 160 -17.79 -2.36 7.97
N GLU A 161 -19.01 -2.24 7.46
CA GLU A 161 -20.23 -2.21 8.29
C GLU A 161 -20.43 -3.57 9.00
N LEU A 162 -20.31 -4.66 8.26
CA LEU A 162 -20.46 -6.02 8.80
C LEU A 162 -19.47 -6.30 9.93
N LEU A 163 -18.23 -5.90 9.77
CA LEU A 163 -17.17 -6.16 10.76
C LEU A 163 -17.10 -5.10 11.87
N GLY A 164 -17.84 -4.00 11.76
CA GLY A 164 -17.80 -2.89 12.69
C GLY A 164 -16.43 -2.20 12.77
N LYS A 165 -15.65 -2.27 11.69
CA LYS A 165 -14.29 -1.74 11.59
C LYS A 165 -14.09 -1.04 10.25
N HIS A 166 -13.36 0.09 10.25
CA HIS A 166 -12.96 0.74 8.99
C HIS A 166 -11.99 -0.13 8.22
N LEU A 167 -12.33 -0.49 6.98
CA LEU A 167 -11.48 -1.25 6.07
C LEU A 167 -11.03 -0.36 4.90
N TYR A 168 -9.80 -0.55 4.50
CA TYR A 168 -9.20 0.17 3.40
C TYR A 168 -9.21 -0.64 2.10
N ALA A 169 -9.20 0.09 0.98
CA ALA A 169 -9.00 -0.46 -0.36
C ALA A 169 -7.64 -0.01 -0.91
N MET A 170 -6.93 -0.92 -1.55
CA MET A 170 -5.72 -0.64 -2.33
C MET A 170 -5.96 -1.00 -3.81
N PRO A 171 -6.38 -0.06 -4.65
CA PRO A 171 -6.61 -0.29 -6.07
C PRO A 171 -5.32 -0.57 -6.83
N VAL A 172 -5.30 -1.61 -7.68
CA VAL A 172 -4.22 -1.89 -8.63
C VAL A 172 -4.69 -1.49 -10.03
N LEU A 173 -3.99 -0.52 -10.62
CA LEU A 173 -4.36 0.08 -11.91
C LEU A 173 -3.68 -0.69 -13.05
N GLU A 174 -4.26 -1.81 -13.45
CA GLU A 174 -3.74 -2.71 -14.48
C GLU A 174 -4.82 -3.14 -15.49
N SER A 175 -5.91 -2.39 -15.61
CA SER A 175 -6.98 -2.70 -16.54
C SER A 175 -6.53 -2.55 -18.01
N PRO A 176 -7.10 -3.31 -18.96
CA PRO A 176 -6.77 -3.19 -20.38
C PRO A 176 -6.95 -1.77 -20.94
N ALA A 177 -7.91 -1.01 -20.43
CA ALA A 177 -8.15 0.37 -20.84
C ALA A 177 -6.95 1.30 -20.53
N LEU A 178 -6.10 0.95 -19.57
CA LEU A 178 -4.90 1.71 -19.22
C LEU A 178 -3.70 1.39 -20.12
N VAL A 179 -3.72 0.26 -20.82
CA VAL A 179 -2.63 -0.14 -21.72
C VAL A 179 -2.66 0.67 -23.00
N HIS A 180 -3.86 0.93 -23.54
CA HIS A 180 -4.02 1.62 -24.82
C HIS A 180 -4.03 3.15 -24.64
N ARG A 181 -3.25 3.85 -25.48
CA ARG A 181 -3.10 5.31 -25.40
C ARG A 181 -4.44 6.05 -25.55
N ASP A 182 -5.28 5.58 -26.46
CA ASP A 182 -6.54 6.27 -26.82
C ASP A 182 -7.60 6.21 -25.71
N THR A 183 -7.54 5.19 -24.83
CA THR A 183 -8.48 5.02 -23.73
C THR A 183 -7.91 5.47 -22.39
N ARG A 184 -6.59 5.45 -22.22
CA ARG A 184 -5.89 5.67 -20.95
C ARG A 184 -6.25 6.99 -20.29
N ASP A 185 -6.24 8.09 -21.03
CA ASP A 185 -6.44 9.42 -20.45
C ASP A 185 -7.85 9.59 -19.90
N LEU A 186 -8.86 9.06 -20.59
CA LEU A 186 -10.23 9.09 -20.12
C LEU A 186 -10.39 8.19 -18.88
N GLU A 187 -9.87 6.97 -18.96
CA GLU A 187 -9.93 5.99 -17.86
C GLU A 187 -9.27 6.54 -16.59
N LEU A 188 -8.06 7.09 -16.69
CA LEU A 188 -7.37 7.68 -15.54
C LEU A 188 -8.11 8.86 -14.92
N ARG A 189 -8.75 9.72 -15.74
CA ARG A 189 -9.56 10.83 -15.21
C ARG A 189 -10.79 10.31 -14.47
N THR A 190 -11.48 9.32 -15.03
CA THR A 190 -12.65 8.72 -14.41
C THR A 190 -12.27 8.03 -13.10
N ILE A 191 -11.22 7.20 -13.12
CA ILE A 191 -10.70 6.54 -11.90
C ILE A 191 -10.29 7.59 -10.86
N SER A 192 -9.60 8.68 -11.26
CA SER A 192 -9.22 9.74 -10.34
C SER A 192 -10.42 10.41 -9.65
N GLY A 193 -11.53 10.58 -10.39
CA GLY A 193 -12.79 11.07 -9.84
C GLY A 193 -13.37 10.10 -8.80
N ILE A 194 -13.43 8.81 -9.12
CA ILE A 194 -13.91 7.75 -8.22
C ILE A 194 -13.06 7.71 -6.94
N LEU A 195 -11.73 7.65 -7.07
CA LEU A 195 -10.82 7.63 -5.92
C LEU A 195 -10.93 8.89 -5.07
N GLY A 196 -11.22 10.04 -5.69
CA GLY A 196 -11.46 11.30 -4.99
C GLY A 196 -12.73 11.28 -4.13
N GLN A 197 -13.80 10.64 -4.61
CA GLN A 197 -15.08 10.50 -3.88
C GLN A 197 -14.98 9.51 -2.70
N HIS A 198 -14.10 8.49 -2.81
CA HIS A 198 -13.89 7.45 -1.80
C HIS A 198 -12.55 7.59 -1.06
N ARG A 199 -12.04 8.81 -0.98
CA ARG A 199 -10.69 9.09 -0.48
C ARG A 199 -10.42 8.54 0.92
N ASP A 200 -11.41 8.52 1.77
CA ASP A 200 -11.34 7.99 3.14
C ASP A 200 -11.04 6.49 3.17
N ARG A 201 -11.50 5.75 2.17
CA ARG A 201 -11.31 4.29 2.05
C ARG A 201 -10.05 3.90 1.28
N ILE A 202 -9.46 4.80 0.52
CA ILE A 202 -8.27 4.49 -0.29
C ILE A 202 -7.00 4.68 0.55
N LEU A 203 -6.33 3.59 0.88
CA LEU A 203 -5.10 3.67 1.66
C LEU A 203 -3.90 4.03 0.79
N ARG A 204 -3.80 3.41 -0.39
CA ARG A 204 -2.75 3.69 -1.36
C ARG A 204 -3.39 4.15 -2.67
N GLY A 205 -3.50 5.44 -2.81
CA GLY A 205 -3.76 6.09 -4.09
C GLY A 205 -2.72 7.18 -4.19
N GLY A 206 -1.88 7.14 -5.22
CA GLY A 206 -0.93 8.22 -5.43
C GLY A 206 -1.69 9.54 -5.33
N LYS A 207 -1.23 10.48 -4.52
CA LYS A 207 -1.64 11.87 -4.69
C LYS A 207 -1.24 12.19 -6.12
N LEU A 208 -2.20 12.20 -7.05
CA LEU A 208 -2.08 13.00 -8.25
C LEU A 208 -2.01 14.44 -7.71
N ARG A 209 -0.80 14.88 -7.39
CA ARG A 209 -0.57 16.30 -7.21
C ARG A 209 -1.05 16.94 -8.52
N PRO A 210 -1.95 17.94 -8.48
CA PRO A 210 -2.14 18.79 -9.64
C PRO A 210 -0.73 19.22 -10.03
N ALA A 211 -0.37 19.08 -11.29
CA ALA A 211 0.92 19.55 -11.78
C ALA A 211 1.06 20.98 -11.26
N GLU A 212 1.98 21.20 -10.31
CA GLU A 212 2.33 22.55 -9.89
C GLU A 212 2.73 23.25 -11.17
N LYS A 213 2.01 24.32 -11.50
CA LYS A 213 2.44 25.26 -12.53
C LYS A 213 3.93 25.49 -12.27
N PRO A 214 4.81 25.29 -13.27
CA PRO A 214 6.23 25.58 -13.06
C PRO A 214 6.31 26.99 -12.50
N ALA A 215 6.95 27.13 -11.34
CA ALA A 215 7.22 28.43 -10.74
C ALA A 215 7.84 29.27 -11.83
N ALA A 216 7.26 30.44 -12.09
CA ALA A 216 7.79 31.41 -13.04
C ALA A 216 9.29 31.54 -12.76
N THR A 217 10.09 31.24 -13.76
CA THR A 217 11.54 31.27 -13.75
C THR A 217 11.97 32.55 -13.05
N ALA A 218 12.55 32.43 -11.84
CA ALA A 218 13.21 33.53 -11.22
C ALA A 218 14.33 33.95 -12.18
N THR A 219 14.19 35.13 -12.78
CA THR A 219 15.23 35.78 -13.56
C THR A 219 16.44 35.93 -12.65
N HIS A 220 17.47 35.18 -12.92
CA HIS A 220 18.78 35.34 -12.28
C HIS A 220 19.25 36.79 -12.52
N PRO A 221 19.55 37.56 -11.51
CA PRO A 221 20.20 38.85 -11.71
C PRO A 221 21.59 38.56 -12.29
N GLY A 222 21.90 39.23 -13.40
CA GLY A 222 23.10 39.05 -14.20
C GLY A 222 24.39 38.98 -13.39
N GLY A 223 25.17 37.96 -13.64
CA GLY A 223 26.57 37.91 -13.26
C GLY A 223 27.39 38.92 -14.11
N PRO A 224 28.54 39.36 -13.60
CA PRO A 224 29.35 40.36 -14.29
C PRO A 224 29.86 39.84 -15.65
N PRO A 225 30.09 40.75 -16.61
CA PRO A 225 30.56 40.37 -17.93
C PRO A 225 31.96 39.76 -17.86
N SER A 226 32.12 38.60 -18.47
CA SER A 226 33.43 37.96 -18.65
C SER A 226 34.27 38.75 -19.63
N ASP A 227 35.50 39.07 -19.23
CA ASP A 227 36.52 39.73 -20.09
C ASP A 227 36.82 38.94 -21.34
N PRO A 228 37.16 39.67 -22.45
CA PRO A 228 37.48 39.02 -23.72
C PRO A 228 38.86 38.35 -23.67
N VAL A 229 38.86 37.05 -23.98
CA VAL A 229 40.11 36.27 -24.13
C VAL A 229 40.85 36.75 -25.39
N ALA A 230 42.09 37.18 -25.22
CA ALA A 230 43.00 37.56 -26.29
C ALA A 230 43.38 36.36 -27.16
N PRO A 231 43.60 36.55 -28.49
CA PRO A 231 43.98 35.46 -29.38
C PRO A 231 45.46 35.11 -29.21
N GLY A 232 45.73 33.89 -28.72
CA GLY A 232 47.08 33.31 -28.58
C GLY A 232 47.45 32.42 -29.72
N SER A 233 48.44 32.86 -30.44
CA SER A 233 49.48 32.22 -31.29
C SER A 233 49.29 30.74 -31.73
N GLU A 234 49.32 30.59 -33.04
CA GLU A 234 49.60 29.37 -33.82
C GLU A 234 50.85 28.63 -33.32
N ALA A 235 50.68 27.32 -33.10
CA ALA A 235 51.78 26.36 -32.94
C ALA A 235 51.81 25.41 -34.14
N THR A 236 52.86 25.48 -34.93
CA THR A 236 53.26 24.68 -36.07
C THR A 236 53.41 23.18 -35.67
N PRO A 237 53.03 22.22 -36.49
CA PRO A 237 53.33 20.81 -36.25
C PRO A 237 54.73 20.41 -36.74
N PRO A 238 55.45 19.52 -36.06
CA PRO A 238 56.73 18.97 -36.57
C PRO A 238 56.53 17.97 -37.70
N ARG A 239 57.39 18.08 -38.72
CA ARG A 239 57.59 17.10 -39.78
C ARG A 239 58.56 16.00 -39.29
N SER A 240 58.28 14.81 -39.69
CA SER A 240 59.02 13.63 -40.16
C SER A 240 58.50 12.36 -39.51
#